data_8b18bda056094d7539468641dc499642
#
_entry.id   8b18bda056094d7539468641dc499642
#
_cell.length_a   1.000
_cell.length_b   1.000
_cell.length_c   1.000
_cell.angle_alpha   90.00
_cell.angle_beta   90.00
_cell.angle_gamma   90.00
#
_symmetry.space_group_name_H-M   'P 1'
#
loop_
_entity.id
_entity.type
_entity.pdbx_description
1 polymer ?
#
loop_
_entity_poly.entity_id
_entity_poly.type
_entity_poly.pdbx_seq_one_letter_code
_entity_poly.pdbx_strand_id
1 'polypeptide(L)'
;MTFKRRDFLAASAAAAGLAGLSPLGIRPGFAQAAEPTYTPEEGASLRLLRWTPFVQGDEDAWLANTKKFTDATGVEVRIDKESWEDIRPKSAVAANVGSGPDMVMCWFDDAHQ
;
A
#
# COMPACT_ATOMS: atom_id res chain seq x y z
N MET A 1 40.14 17.48 12.18
CA MET A 1 39.27 18.35 11.36
C MET A 1 37.86 18.18 11.86
N THR A 2 37.28 19.22 12.45
CA THR A 2 35.93 19.17 13.02
C THR A 2 34.94 19.69 11.95
N PHE A 3 34.18 18.80 11.34
CA PHE A 3 33.12 19.18 10.41
C PHE A 3 31.98 19.90 11.17
N LYS A 4 31.70 21.12 10.79
CA LYS A 4 30.61 21.90 11.38
C LYS A 4 29.30 21.61 10.59
N ARG A 5 28.15 21.61 11.30
CA ARG A 5 26.81 21.40 10.70
C ARG A 5 26.54 22.28 9.48
N ARG A 6 27.14 23.46 9.45
CA ARG A 6 27.02 24.42 8.32
C ARG A 6 27.68 23.90 7.05
N ASP A 7 28.76 23.16 7.15
CA ASP A 7 29.50 22.62 6.00
C ASP A 7 28.73 21.48 5.34
N PHE A 8 27.97 20.71 6.14
CA PHE A 8 27.08 19.66 5.66
C PHE A 8 25.90 20.23 4.85
N LEU A 9 25.29 21.33 5.34
CA LEU A 9 24.17 21.99 4.63
C LEU A 9 24.62 22.67 3.34
N ALA A 10 25.84 23.23 3.30
CA ALA A 10 26.41 23.81 2.08
C ALA A 10 26.72 22.74 1.02
N ALA A 11 27.20 21.58 1.43
CA ALA A 11 27.46 20.46 0.51
C ALA A 11 26.15 19.88 -0.07
N SER A 12 25.08 19.86 0.73
CA SER A 12 23.75 19.38 0.27
C SER A 12 23.11 20.34 -0.74
N ALA A 13 23.32 21.66 -0.60
CA ALA A 13 22.80 22.66 -1.53
C ALA A 13 23.52 22.64 -2.89
N ALA A 14 24.83 22.32 -2.90
CA ALA A 14 25.62 22.20 -4.12
C ALA A 14 25.21 20.94 -4.95
N ALA A 15 24.81 19.87 -4.28
CA ALA A 15 24.35 18.63 -4.94
C ALA A 15 22.98 18.82 -5.64
N ALA A 16 22.12 19.69 -5.14
CA ALA A 16 20.80 19.97 -5.73
C ALA A 16 20.91 20.80 -7.03
N GLY A 17 21.96 21.58 -7.21
CA GLY A 17 22.15 22.41 -8.40
C GLY A 17 22.67 21.68 -9.64
N LEU A 18 23.22 20.47 -9.51
CA LEU A 18 23.76 19.68 -10.62
C LEU A 18 22.75 18.69 -11.23
N ALA A 19 21.56 18.58 -10.67
CA ALA A 19 20.51 17.70 -11.19
C ALA A 19 19.92 18.16 -12.54
N GLY A 20 20.24 19.38 -12.98
CA GLY A 20 19.76 19.94 -14.26
C GLY A 20 20.59 19.60 -15.48
N LEU A 21 21.78 19.02 -15.33
CA LEU A 21 22.75 18.80 -16.41
C LEU A 21 23.23 17.36 -16.55
N SER A 22 22.42 16.37 -16.17
CA SER A 22 22.76 14.97 -16.41
C SER A 22 22.53 14.63 -17.90
N PRO A 23 23.59 14.45 -18.70
CA PRO A 23 23.45 14.02 -20.10
C PRO A 23 22.94 12.58 -20.22
N LEU A 24 22.76 11.87 -19.12
CA LEU A 24 22.31 10.48 -19.06
C LEU A 24 20.80 10.30 -18.81
N GLY A 25 20.01 11.39 -18.79
CA GLY A 25 18.55 11.27 -18.71
C GLY A 25 18.01 10.54 -17.48
N ILE A 26 18.78 10.50 -16.39
CA ILE A 26 18.31 9.93 -15.11
C ILE A 26 17.26 10.88 -14.54
N ARG A 27 16.03 10.68 -14.96
CA ARG A 27 14.88 11.27 -14.28
C ARG A 27 14.76 10.56 -12.93
N PRO A 28 14.52 11.28 -11.80
CA PRO A 28 14.06 10.63 -10.59
C PRO A 28 12.75 9.92 -10.97
N GLY A 29 12.84 8.61 -11.16
CA GLY A 29 11.67 7.80 -11.44
C GLY A 29 10.81 7.83 -10.20
N PHE A 30 9.72 8.59 -10.21
CA PHE A 30 8.59 8.19 -9.41
C PHE A 30 8.28 6.77 -9.89
N ALA A 31 8.29 5.81 -8.97
CA ALA A 31 7.92 4.44 -9.29
C ALA A 31 6.52 4.50 -9.92
N GLN A 32 6.47 4.45 -11.24
CA GLN A 32 5.22 4.25 -11.93
C GLN A 32 4.75 2.87 -11.49
N ALA A 33 3.55 2.80 -10.95
CA ALA A 33 2.92 1.52 -10.71
C ALA A 33 3.03 0.72 -12.01
N ALA A 34 3.68 -0.42 -11.95
CA ALA A 34 3.78 -1.29 -13.11
C ALA A 34 2.35 -1.63 -13.54
N GLU A 35 2.07 -1.49 -14.82
CA GLU A 35 0.81 -1.98 -15.39
C GLU A 35 0.65 -3.45 -15.01
N PRO A 36 -0.55 -3.87 -14.58
CA PRO A 36 -0.77 -5.24 -14.20
C PRO A 36 -0.43 -6.16 -15.38
N THR A 37 0.42 -7.13 -15.13
CA THR A 37 0.90 -8.07 -16.17
C THR A 37 -0.11 -9.17 -16.51
N TYR A 38 -1.24 -9.19 -15.86
CA TYR A 38 -2.32 -10.15 -16.08
C TYR A 38 -3.66 -9.42 -16.21
N THR A 39 -4.57 -10.03 -16.97
CA THR A 39 -5.95 -9.56 -17.09
C THR A 39 -6.82 -10.39 -16.15
N PRO A 40 -7.49 -9.76 -15.18
CA PRO A 40 -8.44 -10.46 -14.33
C PRO A 40 -9.56 -11.12 -15.14
N GLU A 41 -10.12 -12.18 -14.61
CA GLU A 41 -11.32 -12.82 -15.19
C GLU A 41 -12.51 -11.85 -15.15
N GLU A 42 -13.39 -11.94 -16.14
CA GLU A 42 -14.60 -11.12 -16.19
C GLU A 42 -15.50 -11.41 -14.97
N GLY A 43 -15.93 -10.36 -14.28
CA GLY A 43 -16.73 -10.48 -13.07
C GLY A 43 -15.94 -10.87 -11.82
N ALA A 44 -14.60 -10.85 -11.86
CA ALA A 44 -13.77 -11.10 -10.69
C ALA A 44 -14.08 -10.09 -9.57
N SER A 45 -14.12 -10.59 -8.34
CA SER A 45 -14.32 -9.77 -7.15
C SER A 45 -13.41 -10.25 -6.02
N LEU A 46 -13.05 -9.33 -5.13
CA LEU A 46 -12.26 -9.62 -3.95
C LEU A 46 -13.01 -9.19 -2.69
N ARG A 47 -12.92 -9.99 -1.66
CA ARG A 47 -13.44 -9.69 -0.33
C ARG A 47 -12.27 -9.51 0.63
N LEU A 48 -12.12 -8.29 1.16
CA LEU A 48 -11.08 -7.92 2.09
C LEU A 48 -11.66 -7.72 3.49
N LEU A 49 -11.08 -8.37 4.48
CA LEU A 49 -11.35 -8.12 5.89
C LEU A 49 -10.27 -7.22 6.48
N ARG A 50 -10.66 -6.11 7.08
CA ARG A 50 -9.76 -5.20 7.79
C ARG A 50 -10.39 -4.69 9.09
N TRP A 51 -9.56 -4.09 9.94
CA TRP A 51 -10.09 -3.41 11.14
C TRP A 51 -10.82 -2.12 10.78
N THR A 52 -11.75 -1.73 11.64
CA THR A 52 -12.42 -0.44 11.56
C THR A 52 -11.38 0.68 11.72
N PRO A 53 -11.35 1.68 10.82
CA PRO A 53 -10.38 2.77 10.87
C PRO A 53 -10.48 3.55 12.18
N PHE A 54 -9.34 3.98 12.69
CA PHE A 54 -9.27 4.82 13.90
C PHE A 54 -9.56 6.30 13.60
N VAL A 55 -9.32 6.73 12.36
CA VAL A 55 -9.54 8.11 11.91
C VAL A 55 -10.16 8.13 10.52
N GLN A 56 -10.97 9.13 10.24
CA GLN A 56 -11.68 9.26 8.95
C GLN A 56 -10.72 9.34 7.76
N GLY A 57 -9.57 10.02 7.92
CA GLY A 57 -8.59 10.13 6.83
C GLY A 57 -7.98 8.79 6.37
N ASP A 58 -7.88 7.80 7.27
CA ASP A 58 -7.48 6.44 6.91
C ASP A 58 -8.54 5.77 6.02
N GLU A 59 -9.81 5.92 6.39
CA GLU A 59 -10.92 5.39 5.58
C GLU A 59 -10.95 6.02 4.19
N ASP A 60 -10.85 7.34 4.11
CA ASP A 60 -10.91 8.07 2.85
C ASP A 60 -9.76 7.68 1.92
N ALA A 61 -8.54 7.56 2.45
CA ALA A 61 -7.37 7.14 1.70
C ALA A 61 -7.51 5.69 1.20
N TRP A 62 -8.02 4.82 2.05
CA TRP A 62 -8.25 3.42 1.71
C TRP A 62 -9.28 3.27 0.59
N LEU A 63 -10.42 3.92 0.71
CA LEU A 63 -11.47 3.90 -0.31
C LEU A 63 -11.00 4.49 -1.64
N ALA A 64 -10.23 5.59 -1.60
CA ALA A 64 -9.65 6.17 -2.80
C ALA A 64 -8.67 5.22 -3.51
N ASN A 65 -7.83 4.50 -2.76
CA ASN A 65 -6.90 3.52 -3.32
C ASN A 65 -7.64 2.28 -3.87
N THR A 66 -8.64 1.79 -3.15
CA THR A 66 -9.49 0.69 -3.61
C THR A 66 -10.19 1.05 -4.92
N LYS A 67 -10.73 2.28 -4.99
CA LYS A 67 -11.36 2.75 -6.23
C LYS A 67 -10.37 2.79 -7.41
N LYS A 68 -9.14 3.28 -7.21
CA LYS A 68 -8.10 3.27 -8.25
C LYS A 68 -7.80 1.85 -8.73
N PHE A 69 -7.75 0.89 -7.83
CA PHE A 69 -7.54 -0.52 -8.17
C PHE A 69 -8.70 -1.05 -9.02
N THR A 70 -9.94 -0.82 -8.59
CA THR A 70 -11.12 -1.23 -9.34
C THR A 70 -11.18 -0.57 -10.72
N ASP A 71 -10.92 0.74 -10.80
CA ASP A 71 -10.90 1.48 -12.07
C ASP A 71 -9.83 0.93 -13.04
N ALA A 72 -8.68 0.49 -12.52
CA ALA A 72 -7.58 -0.02 -13.33
C ALA A 72 -7.74 -1.49 -13.75
N THR A 73 -8.42 -2.31 -12.93
CA THR A 73 -8.47 -3.76 -13.13
C THR A 73 -9.86 -4.30 -13.49
N GLY A 74 -10.92 -3.54 -13.23
CA GLY A 74 -12.29 -4.00 -13.31
C GLY A 74 -12.73 -4.92 -12.16
N VAL A 75 -11.83 -5.22 -11.22
CA VAL A 75 -12.12 -6.09 -10.07
C VAL A 75 -12.83 -5.31 -8.98
N GLU A 76 -14.03 -5.73 -8.60
CA GLU A 76 -14.72 -5.15 -7.45
C GLU A 76 -14.10 -5.60 -6.13
N VAL A 77 -13.94 -4.68 -5.18
CA VAL A 77 -13.41 -4.98 -3.85
C VAL A 77 -14.46 -4.67 -2.79
N ARG A 78 -14.95 -5.72 -2.14
CA ARG A 78 -15.78 -5.59 -0.95
C ARG A 78 -14.91 -5.51 0.29
N ILE A 79 -15.08 -4.45 1.09
CA ILE A 79 -14.36 -4.25 2.35
C ILE A 79 -15.29 -4.56 3.51
N ASP A 80 -14.98 -5.62 4.26
CA ASP A 80 -15.60 -5.94 5.53
C ASP A 80 -14.77 -5.34 6.67
N LYS A 81 -15.41 -4.72 7.63
CA LYS A 81 -14.75 -4.05 8.77
C LYS A 81 -15.15 -4.69 10.07
N GLU A 82 -14.15 -4.94 10.91
CA GLU A 82 -14.34 -5.53 12.25
C GLU A 82 -13.56 -4.76 13.30
N SER A 83 -13.80 -5.06 14.56
CA SER A 83 -12.96 -4.53 15.63
C SER A 83 -11.55 -5.10 15.47
N TRP A 84 -10.56 -4.34 15.93
CA TRP A 84 -9.17 -4.78 15.94
C TRP A 84 -8.97 -6.16 16.59
N GLU A 85 -9.68 -6.41 17.69
CA GLU A 85 -9.59 -7.64 18.48
C GLU A 85 -10.23 -8.85 17.77
N ASP A 86 -11.19 -8.61 16.89
CA ASP A 86 -11.94 -9.65 16.18
C ASP A 86 -11.27 -10.14 14.89
N ILE A 87 -10.31 -9.38 14.35
CA ILE A 87 -9.63 -9.75 13.10
C ILE A 87 -8.97 -11.13 13.21
N ARG A 88 -8.16 -11.36 14.24
CA ARG A 88 -7.42 -12.60 14.43
C ARG A 88 -8.35 -13.83 14.59
N PRO A 89 -9.33 -13.83 15.50
CA PRO A 89 -10.23 -14.97 15.64
C PRO A 89 -11.08 -15.23 14.39
N LYS A 90 -11.54 -14.18 13.69
CA LYS A 90 -12.31 -14.35 12.45
C LYS A 90 -11.45 -14.88 11.31
N SER A 91 -10.21 -14.47 11.21
CA SER A 91 -9.26 -15.01 10.24
C SER A 91 -9.00 -16.50 10.48
N ALA A 92 -8.78 -16.88 11.74
CA ALA A 92 -8.58 -18.27 12.12
C ALA A 92 -9.81 -19.14 11.81
N VAL A 93 -11.01 -18.63 12.09
CA VAL A 93 -12.26 -19.33 11.73
C VAL A 93 -12.38 -19.48 10.22
N ALA A 94 -12.15 -18.42 9.44
CA ALA A 94 -12.22 -18.45 7.98
C ALA A 94 -11.25 -19.50 7.40
N ALA A 95 -10.02 -19.53 7.89
CA ALA A 95 -9.01 -20.50 7.47
C ALA A 95 -9.42 -21.95 7.80
N ASN A 96 -9.96 -22.21 8.99
CA ASN A 96 -10.39 -23.53 9.39
C ASN A 96 -11.62 -24.03 8.63
N VAL A 97 -12.55 -23.15 8.31
CA VAL A 97 -13.80 -23.48 7.59
C VAL A 97 -13.55 -23.54 6.07
N GLY A 98 -12.47 -22.97 5.59
CA GLY A 98 -12.19 -22.85 4.15
C GLY A 98 -13.15 -21.92 3.42
N SER A 99 -13.73 -20.95 4.15
CA SER A 99 -14.69 -19.99 3.61
C SER A 99 -14.59 -18.67 4.38
N GLY A 100 -14.58 -17.54 3.66
CA GLY A 100 -14.45 -16.22 4.29
C GLY A 100 -13.95 -15.16 3.31
N PRO A 101 -13.22 -14.17 3.80
CA PRO A 101 -12.57 -13.17 2.97
C PRO A 101 -11.41 -13.78 2.17
N ASP A 102 -11.16 -13.25 0.97
CA ASP A 102 -10.03 -13.65 0.12
C ASP A 102 -8.71 -13.08 0.66
N MET A 103 -8.79 -11.94 1.33
CA MET A 103 -7.66 -11.24 1.92
C MET A 103 -8.00 -10.77 3.32
N VAL A 104 -7.02 -10.85 4.21
CA VAL A 104 -7.13 -10.32 5.57
C VAL A 104 -5.98 -9.36 5.84
N MET A 105 -6.31 -8.16 6.31
CA MET A 105 -5.31 -7.24 6.84
C MET A 105 -5.07 -7.58 8.30
N CYS A 106 -3.92 -8.14 8.60
CA CYS A 106 -3.54 -8.58 9.94
C CYS A 106 -2.18 -8.00 10.35
N TRP A 107 -1.76 -8.30 11.57
CA TRP A 107 -0.45 -7.90 12.06
C TRP A 107 0.63 -8.81 11.49
N PHE A 108 1.87 -8.34 11.46
CA PHE A 108 2.99 -9.08 10.88
C PHE A 108 3.29 -10.42 11.58
N ASP A 109 2.94 -10.55 12.86
CA ASP A 109 3.10 -11.77 13.64
C ASP A 109 1.94 -12.77 13.46
N ASP A 110 0.82 -12.35 12.89
CA ASP A 110 -0.32 -13.24 12.61
C ASP A 110 -0.08 -14.15 11.39
N ALA A 111 0.81 -13.78 10.50
CA ALA A 111 1.10 -14.54 9.28
C ALA A 111 1.83 -15.86 9.52
N HIS A 112 2.25 -16.13 10.75
CA HIS A 112 3.00 -17.33 11.14
C HIS A 112 2.23 -18.32 12.04
N GLN A 113 0.93 -18.10 12.23
CA GLN A 113 0.09 -18.93 13.11
C GLN A 113 -0.80 -19.91 12.35
#